data_4aead6ba9853c22a63e70055e644f9cb
#
_entry.id   4aead6ba9853c22a63e70055e644f9cb
#
_cell.length_a   1.000
_cell.length_b   1.000
_cell.length_c   1.000
_cell.angle_alpha   90.00
_cell.angle_beta   90.00
_cell.angle_gamma   90.00
#
_symmetry.space_group_name_H-M   'P 1'
#
loop_
_entity.id
_entity.type
_entity.pdbx_description
1 polymer ?
#
loop_
_entity_poly.entity_id
_entity_poly.type
_entity_poly.pdbx_seq_one_letter_code
_entity_poly.pdbx_strand_id
1 'polypeptide(L)'
;MDLDSFLHECNNQTILDISSTRGSFPLDDFVTPYIFVSGYNNSSVVSHYLREIYLEGNYHIGYLNLSQKISLDSIQIDHASISEEDFLRIFHTLKEGKNDTGMTSFSIFLLVALTYFQEKNVPLFILEASPSFALNLGKRVLTIISDFPSNNEKEYLALFSNNVPTLIGEVEEKQRKICLRESQKKQSPLFFSKEIRSPKYDEPYYRFSYEPYKNLEILSASHDLLKSSALVVETVQLLRSRFPLNENDIRKGLLEYPLPCKLERFHNVLVDDSHNYDGILSLVKSLQNLKKSEDVYVLFASERNSSILSSLSLLSKNAQEVVLTTFEGEDARKEEDYTSYCSQFSYQEDWKMALHNFLIYHKNAWILLTGSKAFANQARKYLAEVLKL
;
A
#
# COMPACT_ATOMS: atom_id res chain seq x y z
N MET A 1 -16.65 -26.50 7.69
CA MET A 1 -15.73 -25.79 6.77
C MET A 1 -14.50 -25.48 7.59
N ASP A 2 -13.34 -25.95 7.18
CA ASP A 2 -12.07 -25.57 7.80
C ASP A 2 -11.70 -24.12 7.43
N LEU A 3 -10.76 -23.53 8.16
CA LEU A 3 -10.40 -22.12 7.99
C LEU A 3 -9.82 -21.83 6.59
N ASP A 4 -8.99 -22.73 6.07
CA ASP A 4 -8.36 -22.52 4.76
C ASP A 4 -9.39 -22.51 3.63
N SER A 5 -10.34 -23.45 3.66
CA SER A 5 -11.46 -23.48 2.71
C SER A 5 -12.34 -22.23 2.81
N PHE A 6 -12.56 -21.71 4.03
CA PHE A 6 -13.32 -20.48 4.24
C PHE A 6 -12.59 -19.26 3.66
N LEU A 7 -11.31 -19.11 3.95
CA LEU A 7 -10.50 -18.01 3.42
C LEU A 7 -10.35 -18.08 1.90
N HIS A 8 -10.25 -19.29 1.35
CA HIS A 8 -10.25 -19.48 -0.10
C HIS A 8 -11.58 -19.03 -0.72
N GLU A 9 -12.70 -19.35 -0.12
CA GLU A 9 -14.01 -18.89 -0.59
C GLU A 9 -14.13 -17.36 -0.51
N CYS A 10 -13.68 -16.73 0.57
CA CYS A 10 -13.64 -15.26 0.69
C CYS A 10 -12.88 -14.60 -0.46
N ASN A 11 -11.74 -15.18 -0.86
CA ASN A 11 -10.91 -14.65 -1.93
C ASN A 11 -11.51 -14.82 -3.34
N ASN A 12 -12.44 -15.75 -3.50
CA ASN A 12 -13.10 -16.02 -4.78
C ASN A 12 -14.42 -15.24 -4.96
N GLN A 13 -14.91 -14.58 -3.91
CA GLN A 13 -16.15 -13.81 -3.97
C GLN A 13 -15.92 -12.43 -4.55
N THR A 14 -16.84 -12.00 -5.40
CA THR A 14 -16.81 -10.65 -5.99
C THR A 14 -17.53 -9.65 -5.09
N ILE A 15 -17.21 -8.36 -5.28
CA ILE A 15 -17.85 -7.27 -4.53
C ILE A 15 -19.34 -7.15 -4.82
N LEU A 16 -19.78 -7.57 -5.99
CA LEU A 16 -21.21 -7.62 -6.35
C LEU A 16 -21.98 -8.56 -5.41
N ASP A 17 -21.35 -9.65 -4.99
CA ASP A 17 -21.95 -10.60 -4.03
C ASP A 17 -22.18 -9.96 -2.66
N ILE A 18 -21.32 -9.01 -2.27
CA ILE A 18 -21.42 -8.27 -1.00
C ILE A 18 -22.54 -7.23 -1.04
N SER A 19 -22.74 -6.57 -2.18
CA SER A 19 -23.79 -5.55 -2.32
C SER A 19 -25.20 -6.12 -2.26
N SER A 20 -25.38 -7.38 -2.65
CA SER A 20 -26.67 -8.07 -2.57
C SER A 20 -27.09 -8.43 -1.13
N THR A 21 -26.15 -8.48 -0.20
CA THR A 21 -26.39 -8.82 1.22
C THR A 21 -26.60 -7.60 2.14
N ARG A 22 -26.62 -6.39 1.59
CA ARG A 22 -26.79 -5.13 2.37
C ARG A 22 -28.00 -5.10 3.32
N GLY A 23 -29.06 -5.84 3.02
CA GLY A 23 -30.26 -5.88 3.87
C GLY A 23 -30.13 -6.70 5.15
N SER A 24 -29.10 -7.55 5.27
CA SER A 24 -28.92 -8.46 6.40
C SER A 24 -27.67 -8.17 7.25
N PHE A 25 -26.90 -7.13 6.91
CA PHE A 25 -25.64 -6.80 7.58
C PHE A 25 -25.87 -5.77 8.68
N PRO A 26 -25.69 -6.09 9.98
CA PRO A 26 -25.94 -5.18 11.11
C PRO A 26 -24.80 -4.17 11.28
N LEU A 27 -24.52 -3.36 10.26
CA LEU A 27 -23.43 -2.39 10.28
C LEU A 27 -23.63 -1.26 11.29
N ASP A 28 -24.88 -0.94 11.60
CA ASP A 28 -25.22 0.11 12.55
C ASP A 28 -24.81 -0.23 13.99
N ASP A 29 -24.59 -1.50 14.29
CA ASP A 29 -24.11 -1.98 15.59
C ASP A 29 -22.60 -1.71 15.83
N PHE A 30 -21.86 -1.43 14.76
CA PHE A 30 -20.42 -1.18 14.84
C PHE A 30 -20.13 0.31 14.95
N VAL A 31 -19.70 0.72 16.14
CA VAL A 31 -19.45 2.13 16.47
C VAL A 31 -17.97 2.53 16.43
N THR A 32 -17.07 1.57 16.20
CA THR A 32 -15.63 1.85 16.12
C THR A 32 -15.33 2.75 14.92
N PRO A 33 -14.72 3.93 15.15
CA PRO A 33 -14.32 4.83 14.07
C PRO A 33 -13.26 4.21 13.17
N TYR A 34 -13.31 4.56 11.86
CA TYR A 34 -12.25 4.13 10.94
C TYR A 34 -11.87 5.18 9.91
N ILE A 35 -10.61 5.09 9.46
CA ILE A 35 -10.07 5.80 8.32
C ILE A 35 -10.09 4.82 7.14
N PHE A 36 -10.74 5.20 6.04
CA PHE A 36 -10.69 4.44 4.79
C PHE A 36 -9.51 4.93 3.96
N VAL A 37 -8.61 4.04 3.61
CA VAL A 37 -7.43 4.34 2.77
C VAL A 37 -7.51 3.56 1.47
N SER A 38 -7.41 4.26 0.36
CA SER A 38 -7.35 3.67 -0.98
C SER A 38 -6.37 4.44 -1.85
N GLY A 39 -5.84 3.78 -2.87
CA GLY A 39 -4.93 4.38 -3.83
C GLY A 39 -4.42 3.35 -4.83
N TYR A 40 -3.87 3.84 -5.93
CA TYR A 40 -3.39 2.98 -7.00
C TYR A 40 -2.06 2.29 -6.65
N ASN A 41 -1.12 3.04 -6.01
CA ASN A 41 0.21 2.55 -5.67
C ASN A 41 0.58 2.72 -4.19
N ASN A 42 0.04 3.74 -3.50
CA ASN A 42 0.60 4.21 -2.24
C ASN A 42 -0.32 4.04 -1.02
N SER A 43 -1.45 3.33 -1.13
CA SER A 43 -2.37 3.09 0.00
C SER A 43 -1.67 2.39 1.17
N SER A 44 -0.87 1.36 0.89
CA SER A 44 -0.13 0.62 1.92
C SER A 44 0.90 1.47 2.65
N VAL A 45 1.55 2.41 1.95
CA VAL A 45 2.50 3.37 2.54
C VAL A 45 1.78 4.30 3.52
N VAL A 46 0.65 4.85 3.10
CA VAL A 46 -0.17 5.74 3.96
C VAL A 46 -0.69 4.98 5.18
N SER A 47 -1.24 3.78 4.98
CA SER A 47 -1.74 2.94 6.06
C SER A 47 -0.65 2.59 7.07
N HIS A 48 0.56 2.27 6.60
CA HIS A 48 1.70 1.96 7.45
C HIS A 48 2.08 3.16 8.31
N TYR A 49 2.42 4.30 7.72
CA TYR A 49 2.83 5.47 8.51
C TYR A 49 1.74 5.95 9.47
N LEU A 50 0.47 5.85 9.12
CA LEU A 50 -0.62 6.16 10.05
C LEU A 50 -0.59 5.23 11.26
N ARG A 51 -0.41 3.92 11.04
CA ARG A 51 -0.30 2.95 12.15
C ARG A 51 0.85 3.31 13.07
N GLU A 52 2.05 3.49 12.52
CA GLU A 52 3.25 3.79 13.33
C GLU A 52 3.08 5.08 14.16
N ILE A 53 2.56 6.14 13.54
CA ILE A 53 2.33 7.41 14.25
C ILE A 53 1.29 7.26 15.38
N TYR A 54 0.21 6.51 15.17
CA TYR A 54 -0.78 6.29 16.22
C TYR A 54 -0.25 5.36 17.32
N LEU A 55 0.57 4.37 16.99
CA LEU A 55 1.26 3.51 17.96
C LEU A 55 2.23 4.31 18.84
N GLU A 56 3.03 5.21 18.25
CA GLU A 56 3.89 6.13 19.00
C GLU A 56 3.08 7.05 19.93
N GLY A 57 1.86 7.41 19.54
CA GLY A 57 0.90 8.12 20.39
C GLY A 57 0.19 7.26 21.44
N ASN A 58 0.61 6.02 21.62
CA ASN A 58 0.03 5.03 22.55
C ASN A 58 -1.45 4.70 22.26
N TYR A 59 -1.89 4.76 21.01
CA TYR A 59 -3.19 4.25 20.60
C TYR A 59 -3.08 2.74 20.31
N HIS A 60 -4.08 1.96 20.73
CA HIS A 60 -4.33 0.65 20.15
C HIS A 60 -4.97 0.85 18.78
N ILE A 61 -4.29 0.48 17.71
CA ILE A 61 -4.73 0.72 16.34
C ILE A 61 -5.11 -0.57 15.63
N GLY A 62 -6.35 -0.67 15.15
CA GLY A 62 -6.79 -1.75 14.29
C GLY A 62 -6.34 -1.53 12.85
N TYR A 63 -6.07 -2.60 12.13
CA TYR A 63 -5.79 -2.57 10.71
C TYR A 63 -6.52 -3.70 10.00
N LEU A 64 -7.32 -3.35 9.01
CA LEU A 64 -8.03 -4.28 8.15
C LEU A 64 -7.58 -4.07 6.70
N ASN A 65 -6.86 -5.04 6.16
CA ASN A 65 -6.36 -5.00 4.80
C ASN A 65 -7.18 -5.88 3.86
N LEU A 66 -7.92 -5.25 2.97
CA LEU A 66 -8.72 -5.88 1.92
C LEU A 66 -8.20 -5.58 0.51
N SER A 67 -7.00 -4.97 0.40
CA SER A 67 -6.36 -4.66 -0.88
C SER A 67 -5.54 -5.83 -1.44
N GLN A 68 -5.34 -6.87 -0.63
CA GLN A 68 -4.57 -8.07 -0.95
C GLN A 68 -5.41 -9.33 -0.74
N LYS A 69 -4.80 -10.48 -0.99
CA LYS A 69 -5.41 -11.78 -0.69
C LYS A 69 -5.74 -11.86 0.81
N ILE A 70 -7.01 -12.19 1.11
CA ILE A 70 -7.53 -12.28 2.48
C ILE A 70 -6.89 -13.46 3.21
N SER A 71 -6.39 -13.19 4.41
CA SER A 71 -5.83 -14.15 5.35
C SER A 71 -6.07 -13.65 6.79
N LEU A 72 -5.60 -14.38 7.79
CA LEU A 72 -5.63 -13.89 9.18
C LEU A 72 -4.79 -12.60 9.34
N ASP A 73 -3.72 -12.45 8.56
CA ASP A 73 -2.88 -11.25 8.57
C ASP A 73 -3.60 -10.00 8.05
N SER A 74 -4.76 -10.18 7.42
CA SER A 74 -5.60 -9.06 7.00
C SER A 74 -6.26 -8.34 8.17
N ILE A 75 -6.35 -8.96 9.35
CA ILE A 75 -6.95 -8.42 10.58
C ILE A 75 -5.87 -8.31 11.64
N GLN A 76 -5.46 -7.10 11.98
CA GLN A 76 -4.38 -6.85 12.93
C GLN A 76 -4.77 -5.81 13.99
N ILE A 77 -4.21 -5.95 15.19
CA ILE A 77 -4.18 -4.91 16.21
C ILE A 77 -2.70 -4.74 16.61
N ASP A 78 -2.18 -3.51 16.56
CA ASP A 78 -0.80 -3.19 16.96
C ASP A 78 0.24 -4.14 16.32
N HIS A 79 0.14 -4.42 15.03
CA HIS A 79 0.94 -5.38 14.24
C HIS A 79 0.67 -6.87 14.52
N ALA A 80 -0.05 -7.24 15.57
CA ALA A 80 -0.39 -8.62 15.83
C ALA A 80 -1.62 -9.03 14.99
N SER A 81 -1.47 -10.07 14.16
CA SER A 81 -2.59 -10.68 13.45
C SER A 81 -3.56 -11.33 14.44
N ILE A 82 -4.85 -11.37 14.08
CA ILE A 82 -5.84 -12.12 14.83
C ILE A 82 -5.39 -13.59 14.93
N SER A 83 -5.48 -14.18 16.12
CA SER A 83 -5.19 -15.60 16.29
C SER A 83 -6.28 -16.45 15.62
N GLU A 84 -5.92 -17.66 15.18
CA GLU A 84 -6.90 -18.62 14.67
C GLU A 84 -7.99 -18.92 15.72
N GLU A 85 -7.61 -19.01 17.00
CA GLU A 85 -8.53 -19.25 18.11
C GLU A 85 -9.57 -18.12 18.23
N ASP A 86 -9.14 -16.85 18.28
CA ASP A 86 -10.05 -15.70 18.34
C ASP A 86 -10.93 -15.62 17.10
N PHE A 87 -10.34 -15.87 15.91
CA PHE A 87 -11.10 -15.88 14.66
C PHE A 87 -12.22 -16.92 14.68
N LEU A 88 -11.90 -18.18 14.98
CA LEU A 88 -12.87 -19.28 15.01
C LEU A 88 -13.92 -19.08 16.11
N ARG A 89 -13.54 -18.60 17.29
CA ARG A 89 -14.47 -18.28 18.38
C ARG A 89 -15.52 -17.28 17.94
N ILE A 90 -15.11 -16.15 17.35
CA ILE A 90 -16.03 -15.12 16.88
C ILE A 90 -16.86 -15.64 15.72
N PHE A 91 -16.25 -16.36 14.78
CA PHE A 91 -16.92 -16.96 13.64
C PHE A 91 -18.07 -17.91 14.05
N HIS A 92 -17.83 -18.81 15.04
CA HIS A 92 -18.84 -19.70 15.54
C HIS A 92 -19.98 -18.95 16.24
N THR A 93 -19.63 -17.96 17.09
CA THR A 93 -20.61 -17.11 17.76
C THR A 93 -21.56 -16.40 16.76
N LEU A 94 -21.00 -15.89 15.66
CA LEU A 94 -21.77 -15.23 14.61
C LEU A 94 -22.68 -16.21 13.83
N LYS A 95 -22.22 -17.45 13.62
CA LYS A 95 -23.04 -18.48 12.96
C LYS A 95 -24.18 -19.02 13.83
N GLU A 96 -23.91 -19.25 15.12
CA GLU A 96 -24.93 -19.75 16.06
C GLU A 96 -26.04 -18.73 16.35
N GLY A 97 -25.71 -17.45 16.34
CA GLY A 97 -26.65 -16.36 16.64
C GLY A 97 -27.62 -16.01 15.50
N LYS A 98 -27.43 -16.57 14.29
CA LYS A 98 -28.23 -16.20 13.11
C LYS A 98 -28.63 -17.45 12.33
N ASN A 99 -29.94 -17.66 12.19
CA ASN A 99 -30.47 -18.55 11.18
C ASN A 99 -29.88 -18.15 9.81
N ASP A 100 -29.59 -19.14 8.98
CA ASP A 100 -28.99 -19.05 7.64
C ASP A 100 -29.48 -17.81 6.87
N THR A 101 -28.70 -16.72 6.97
CA THR A 101 -29.16 -15.39 6.50
C THR A 101 -28.74 -15.12 5.06
N GLY A 102 -28.16 -16.11 4.36
CA GLY A 102 -27.62 -15.92 3.00
C GLY A 102 -26.42 -14.97 2.94
N MET A 103 -25.70 -14.77 4.06
CA MET A 103 -24.48 -13.98 4.08
C MET A 103 -23.34 -14.69 3.34
N THR A 104 -22.57 -13.92 2.58
CA THR A 104 -21.38 -14.43 1.91
C THR A 104 -20.25 -14.67 2.92
N SER A 105 -19.31 -15.55 2.61
CA SER A 105 -18.12 -15.80 3.45
C SER A 105 -17.32 -14.54 3.68
N PHE A 106 -17.22 -13.67 2.67
CA PHE A 106 -16.60 -12.37 2.81
C PHE A 106 -17.32 -11.45 3.82
N SER A 107 -18.65 -11.43 3.81
CA SER A 107 -19.45 -10.67 4.79
C SER A 107 -19.22 -11.16 6.21
N ILE A 108 -19.12 -12.48 6.39
CA ILE A 108 -18.78 -13.07 7.70
C ILE A 108 -17.37 -12.68 8.13
N PHE A 109 -16.40 -12.71 7.22
CA PHE A 109 -15.04 -12.27 7.49
C PHE A 109 -14.98 -10.81 7.99
N LEU A 110 -15.71 -9.91 7.33
CA LEU A 110 -15.84 -8.52 7.78
C LEU A 110 -16.45 -8.41 9.18
N LEU A 111 -17.50 -9.17 9.46
CA LEU A 111 -18.12 -9.18 10.78
C LEU A 111 -17.16 -9.68 11.85
N VAL A 112 -16.37 -10.73 11.56
CA VAL A 112 -15.33 -11.21 12.48
C VAL A 112 -14.34 -10.10 12.79
N ALA A 113 -13.84 -9.39 11.77
CA ALA A 113 -12.89 -8.30 11.95
C ALA A 113 -13.47 -7.16 12.81
N LEU A 114 -14.68 -6.70 12.51
CA LEU A 114 -15.33 -5.62 13.23
C LEU A 114 -15.65 -6.01 14.68
N THR A 115 -16.13 -7.24 14.90
CA THR A 115 -16.39 -7.77 16.24
C THR A 115 -15.10 -7.86 17.04
N TYR A 116 -14.02 -8.34 16.44
CA TYR A 116 -12.71 -8.42 17.08
C TYR A 116 -12.21 -7.06 17.53
N PHE A 117 -12.27 -6.04 16.68
CA PHE A 117 -11.87 -4.68 17.05
C PHE A 117 -12.74 -4.11 18.19
N GLN A 118 -14.03 -4.40 18.17
CA GLN A 118 -14.95 -3.95 19.24
C GLN A 118 -14.68 -4.66 20.56
N GLU A 119 -14.50 -5.98 20.58
CA GLU A 119 -14.16 -6.76 21.78
C GLU A 119 -12.84 -6.30 22.41
N LYS A 120 -11.85 -5.96 21.57
CA LYS A 120 -10.54 -5.45 22.03
C LYS A 120 -10.55 -3.96 22.35
N ASN A 121 -11.71 -3.29 22.28
CA ASN A 121 -11.87 -1.85 22.55
C ASN A 121 -10.93 -0.97 21.71
N VAL A 122 -10.72 -1.30 20.44
CA VAL A 122 -9.91 -0.52 19.52
C VAL A 122 -10.58 0.84 19.30
N PRO A 123 -9.92 1.98 19.59
CA PRO A 123 -10.51 3.30 19.47
C PRO A 123 -10.60 3.82 18.03
N LEU A 124 -9.75 3.27 17.15
CA LEU A 124 -9.64 3.63 15.74
C LEU A 124 -9.06 2.46 14.96
N PHE A 125 -9.59 2.17 13.76
CA PHE A 125 -8.91 1.27 12.84
C PHE A 125 -8.71 1.90 11.46
N ILE A 126 -7.75 1.39 10.72
CA ILE A 126 -7.47 1.75 9.33
C ILE A 126 -8.01 0.62 8.46
N LEU A 127 -8.89 0.96 7.52
CA LEU A 127 -9.36 0.06 6.47
C LEU A 127 -8.63 0.40 5.17
N GLU A 128 -7.74 -0.47 4.76
CA GLU A 128 -7.10 -0.38 3.46
C GLU A 128 -7.82 -1.31 2.47
N ALA A 129 -8.34 -0.73 1.40
CA ALA A 129 -9.07 -1.50 0.39
C ALA A 129 -9.00 -0.85 -0.99
N SER A 130 -9.27 -1.63 -2.04
CA SER A 130 -9.46 -1.10 -3.38
C SER A 130 -10.71 -0.21 -3.46
N PRO A 131 -10.82 0.69 -4.44
CA PRO A 131 -11.99 1.57 -4.59
C PRO A 131 -13.32 0.82 -4.73
N SER A 132 -13.27 -0.39 -5.24
CA SER A 132 -14.45 -1.24 -5.39
C SER A 132 -15.10 -1.62 -4.06
N PHE A 133 -14.35 -1.55 -2.93
CA PHE A 133 -14.86 -1.71 -1.57
C PHE A 133 -15.47 -0.42 -0.98
N ALA A 134 -16.18 0.36 -1.76
CA ALA A 134 -16.85 1.57 -1.29
C ALA A 134 -17.98 1.29 -0.27
N LEU A 135 -17.82 0.28 0.59
CA LEU A 135 -18.76 -0.07 1.64
C LEU A 135 -18.66 0.92 2.81
N ASN A 136 -19.81 1.25 3.37
CA ASN A 136 -19.87 1.98 4.62
C ASN A 136 -19.99 0.97 5.77
N LEU A 137 -18.90 0.79 6.52
CA LEU A 137 -18.82 -0.12 7.67
C LEU A 137 -19.11 0.58 9.00
N GLY A 138 -20.04 1.52 9.02
CA GLY A 138 -20.38 2.28 10.23
C GLY A 138 -19.71 3.67 10.27
N LYS A 139 -18.88 3.94 11.28
CA LYS A 139 -18.41 5.31 11.58
C LYS A 139 -17.13 5.71 10.82
N ARG A 140 -17.21 5.87 9.50
CA ARG A 140 -16.11 6.43 8.72
C ARG A 140 -15.82 7.86 9.15
N VAL A 141 -14.60 8.17 9.56
CA VAL A 141 -14.19 9.49 10.00
C VAL A 141 -13.43 10.28 8.95
N LEU A 142 -12.77 9.57 8.03
CA LEU A 142 -12.02 10.17 6.92
C LEU A 142 -11.90 9.14 5.80
N THR A 143 -11.98 9.61 4.56
CA THR A 143 -11.54 8.87 3.38
C THR A 143 -10.22 9.46 2.89
N ILE A 144 -9.24 8.62 2.63
CA ILE A 144 -7.95 9.02 2.04
C ILE A 144 -7.83 8.35 0.68
N ILE A 145 -7.57 9.15 -0.34
CA ILE A 145 -7.20 8.68 -1.68
C ILE A 145 -5.75 9.11 -1.90
N SER A 146 -4.81 8.16 -1.76
CA SER A 146 -3.38 8.48 -1.79
C SER A 146 -2.92 8.95 -3.16
N ASP A 147 -3.43 8.34 -4.21
CA ASP A 147 -3.09 8.63 -5.60
C ASP A 147 -4.18 8.09 -6.53
N PHE A 148 -4.30 8.69 -7.70
CA PHE A 148 -5.23 8.25 -8.74
C PHE A 148 -4.46 7.60 -9.89
N PRO A 149 -5.01 6.55 -10.52
CA PRO A 149 -4.49 6.06 -11.78
C PRO A 149 -4.75 7.08 -12.89
N SER A 150 -3.88 7.12 -13.88
CA SER A 150 -4.00 8.05 -15.01
C SER A 150 -5.26 7.83 -15.86
N ASN A 151 -5.89 6.63 -15.80
CA ASN A 151 -6.94 6.21 -16.73
C ASN A 151 -8.25 5.71 -16.10
N ASN A 152 -8.38 5.63 -14.76
CA ASN A 152 -9.58 5.07 -14.10
C ASN A 152 -10.03 5.87 -12.88
N GLU A 153 -10.33 7.14 -13.06
CA GLU A 153 -10.72 8.04 -11.98
C GLU A 153 -12.10 7.70 -11.38
N LYS A 154 -13.00 7.11 -12.18
CA LYS A 154 -14.41 6.90 -11.78
C LYS A 154 -14.59 6.02 -10.55
N GLU A 155 -13.79 4.97 -10.41
CA GLU A 155 -13.85 4.07 -9.27
C GLU A 155 -13.51 4.79 -7.96
N TYR A 156 -12.52 5.68 -8.00
CA TYR A 156 -12.11 6.46 -6.83
C TYR A 156 -13.13 7.53 -6.43
N LEU A 157 -13.91 8.05 -7.39
CA LEU A 157 -15.00 8.98 -7.08
C LEU A 157 -16.15 8.31 -6.31
N ALA A 158 -16.33 7.00 -6.44
CA ALA A 158 -17.31 6.24 -5.66
C ALA A 158 -16.98 6.21 -4.16
N LEU A 159 -15.74 6.52 -3.76
CA LEU A 159 -15.30 6.57 -2.36
C LEU A 159 -15.83 7.80 -1.60
N PHE A 160 -16.25 8.84 -2.30
CA PHE A 160 -16.85 10.00 -1.68
C PHE A 160 -18.18 9.61 -1.00
N SER A 161 -18.27 9.86 0.28
CA SER A 161 -19.45 9.55 1.11
C SER A 161 -20.08 10.82 1.64
N ASN A 162 -21.41 10.81 1.80
CA ASN A 162 -22.14 11.98 2.30
C ASN A 162 -21.65 12.38 3.69
N ASN A 163 -21.28 13.65 3.81
CA ASN A 163 -20.80 14.27 5.06
C ASN A 163 -19.52 13.66 5.66
N VAL A 164 -18.80 12.80 4.92
CA VAL A 164 -17.50 12.26 5.35
C VAL A 164 -16.40 13.07 4.68
N PRO A 165 -15.43 13.60 5.44
CA PRO A 165 -14.27 14.27 4.86
C PRO A 165 -13.48 13.35 3.92
N THR A 166 -13.01 13.89 2.79
CA THR A 166 -12.14 13.20 1.87
C THR A 166 -10.84 13.99 1.71
N LEU A 167 -9.72 13.33 1.96
CA LEU A 167 -8.38 13.85 1.75
C LEU A 167 -7.76 13.17 0.54
N ILE A 168 -7.21 13.96 -0.36
CA ILE A 168 -6.62 13.48 -1.61
C ILE A 168 -5.14 13.89 -1.66
N GLY A 169 -4.29 12.97 -2.10
CA GLY A 169 -2.90 13.23 -2.37
C GLY A 169 -2.70 14.19 -3.55
N GLU A 170 -1.52 14.16 -4.13
CA GLU A 170 -1.21 14.98 -5.29
C GLU A 170 -2.01 14.53 -6.52
N VAL A 171 -2.67 15.47 -7.19
CA VAL A 171 -3.50 15.22 -8.37
C VAL A 171 -3.31 16.31 -9.41
N GLU A 172 -3.50 15.96 -10.67
CA GLU A 172 -3.52 16.92 -11.76
C GLU A 172 -4.73 17.86 -11.69
N GLU A 173 -4.63 19.03 -12.32
CA GLU A 173 -5.69 20.04 -12.31
C GLU A 173 -7.02 19.50 -12.88
N LYS A 174 -6.98 18.62 -13.86
CA LYS A 174 -8.18 17.96 -14.42
C LYS A 174 -8.87 17.10 -13.37
N GLN A 175 -8.10 16.25 -12.68
CA GLN A 175 -8.60 15.37 -11.61
C GLN A 175 -9.12 16.19 -10.43
N ARG A 176 -8.42 17.26 -10.06
CA ARG A 176 -8.84 18.21 -9.02
C ARG A 176 -10.24 18.76 -9.26
N LYS A 177 -10.53 19.21 -10.50
CA LYS A 177 -11.85 19.69 -10.89
C LYS A 177 -12.95 18.64 -10.79
N ILE A 178 -12.64 17.40 -11.15
CA ILE A 178 -13.58 16.27 -11.04
C ILE A 178 -13.89 15.99 -9.58
N CYS A 179 -12.87 15.92 -8.72
CA CYS A 179 -13.02 15.69 -7.29
C CYS A 179 -13.86 16.81 -6.60
N LEU A 180 -13.63 18.06 -6.96
CA LEU A 180 -14.43 19.19 -6.45
C LEU A 180 -15.93 19.05 -6.78
N ARG A 181 -16.25 18.64 -8.00
CA ARG A 181 -17.65 18.41 -8.41
C ARG A 181 -18.28 17.27 -7.61
N GLU A 182 -17.56 16.16 -7.41
CA GLU A 182 -18.07 15.02 -6.67
C GLU A 182 -18.24 15.34 -5.17
N SER A 183 -17.29 16.07 -4.58
CA SER A 183 -17.36 16.58 -3.22
C SER A 183 -18.65 17.41 -3.00
N GLN A 184 -18.97 18.32 -3.92
CA GLN A 184 -20.20 19.13 -3.84
C GLN A 184 -21.46 18.27 -3.91
N LYS A 185 -21.53 17.28 -4.81
CA LYS A 185 -22.68 16.37 -4.91
C LYS A 185 -22.90 15.56 -3.63
N LYS A 186 -21.83 15.11 -3.00
CA LYS A 186 -21.86 14.30 -1.78
C LYS A 186 -21.83 15.10 -0.49
N GLN A 187 -21.76 16.43 -0.57
CA GLN A 187 -21.56 17.28 0.58
C GLN A 187 -20.38 16.82 1.47
N SER A 188 -19.37 16.25 0.83
CA SER A 188 -18.16 15.70 1.47
C SER A 188 -17.12 16.81 1.57
N PRO A 189 -16.69 17.23 2.77
CA PRO A 189 -15.59 18.18 2.92
C PRO A 189 -14.34 17.63 2.21
N LEU A 190 -13.75 18.41 1.30
CA LEU A 190 -12.64 17.98 0.47
C LEU A 190 -11.36 18.71 0.84
N PHE A 191 -10.32 17.95 1.07
CA PHE A 191 -8.97 18.41 1.33
C PHE A 191 -8.01 17.84 0.31
N PHE A 192 -6.97 18.60 0.00
CA PHE A 192 -5.85 18.13 -0.82
C PHE A 192 -4.57 18.25 0.01
N SER A 193 -3.64 17.34 -0.19
CA SER A 193 -2.34 17.47 0.43
C SER A 193 -1.69 18.80 0.00
N LYS A 194 -1.04 19.47 0.96
CA LYS A 194 -0.34 20.74 0.71
C LYS A 194 1.01 20.47 0.08
N GLU A 195 1.65 21.51 -0.41
CA GLU A 195 3.00 21.47 -0.96
C GLU A 195 4.02 21.09 0.12
N ILE A 196 4.89 20.16 -0.23
CA ILE A 196 6.05 19.78 0.57
C ILE A 196 7.12 20.87 0.39
N ARG A 197 7.60 21.43 1.49
CA ARG A 197 8.60 22.51 1.46
C ARG A 197 9.99 21.99 1.76
N SER A 198 10.96 22.52 1.01
CA SER A 198 12.41 22.27 1.17
C SER A 198 12.76 20.77 1.25
N PRO A 199 12.24 19.92 0.33
CA PRO A 199 12.59 18.52 0.32
C PRO A 199 14.08 18.36 -0.03
N LYS A 200 14.81 17.62 0.80
CA LYS A 200 16.24 17.35 0.61
C LYS A 200 16.57 15.94 1.04
N TYR A 201 17.22 15.19 0.17
CA TYR A 201 17.78 13.90 0.53
C TYR A 201 19.23 14.07 1.00
N ASP A 202 19.50 13.71 2.26
CA ASP A 202 20.81 13.57 2.86
C ASP A 202 20.91 12.16 3.43
N GLU A 203 21.52 11.24 2.70
CA GLU A 203 21.57 9.81 3.01
C GLU A 203 21.81 9.54 4.52
N PRO A 204 21.00 8.68 5.14
CA PRO A 204 19.89 7.88 4.58
C PRO A 204 18.52 8.55 4.67
N TYR A 205 18.43 9.82 5.01
CA TYR A 205 17.17 10.50 5.33
C TYR A 205 16.69 11.42 4.21
N TYR A 206 15.39 11.40 3.95
CA TYR A 206 14.70 12.46 3.24
C TYR A 206 14.14 13.45 4.25
N ARG A 207 14.64 14.69 4.23
CA ARG A 207 14.19 15.80 5.10
C ARG A 207 13.23 16.68 4.36
N PHE A 208 12.17 17.11 5.03
CA PHE A 208 11.16 18.00 4.46
C PHE A 208 10.44 18.81 5.54
N SER A 209 9.73 19.84 5.12
CA SER A 209 8.83 20.58 6.00
C SER A 209 7.41 20.52 5.46
N TYR A 210 6.46 20.34 6.36
CA TYR A 210 5.02 20.30 6.06
C TYR A 210 4.26 21.01 7.19
N GLU A 211 3.68 22.16 6.88
CA GLU A 211 3.09 23.01 7.91
C GLU A 211 2.06 22.28 8.79
N PRO A 212 2.15 22.49 10.14
CA PRO A 212 3.04 23.43 10.83
C PRO A 212 4.45 22.92 11.16
N TYR A 213 4.77 21.69 10.80
CA TYR A 213 5.99 20.99 11.20
C TYR A 213 7.17 21.31 10.28
N LYS A 214 8.35 21.52 10.88
CA LYS A 214 9.60 21.76 10.15
C LYS A 214 10.56 20.60 10.36
N ASN A 215 11.41 20.35 9.34
CA ASN A 215 12.47 19.34 9.41
C ASN A 215 11.94 17.96 9.86
N LEU A 216 10.87 17.48 9.23
CA LEU A 216 10.45 16.08 9.34
C LEU A 216 11.43 15.22 8.55
N GLU A 217 11.59 13.97 8.96
CA GLU A 217 12.50 13.01 8.35
C GLU A 217 11.81 11.68 8.09
N ILE A 218 12.15 11.05 6.98
CA ILE A 218 11.82 9.65 6.69
C ILE A 218 13.11 8.92 6.32
N LEU A 219 13.21 7.66 6.69
CA LEU A 219 14.37 6.80 6.40
C LEU A 219 14.21 6.16 5.00
N SER A 220 14.32 6.95 3.95
CA SER A 220 14.22 6.49 2.57
C SER A 220 14.68 7.55 1.57
N ALA A 221 15.10 7.10 0.37
CA ALA A 221 15.29 7.97 -0.80
C ALA A 221 14.02 8.10 -1.66
N SER A 222 12.95 7.36 -1.32
CA SER A 222 11.75 7.24 -2.14
C SER A 222 10.94 8.52 -2.18
N HIS A 223 10.63 8.98 -3.39
CA HIS A 223 9.76 10.12 -3.63
C HIS A 223 8.29 9.83 -3.25
N ASP A 224 7.85 8.58 -3.42
CA ASP A 224 6.50 8.17 -3.06
C ASP A 224 6.32 8.12 -1.54
N LEU A 225 7.34 7.66 -0.80
CA LEU A 225 7.30 7.69 0.65
C LEU A 225 7.25 9.14 1.17
N LEU A 226 8.00 10.04 0.54
CA LEU A 226 7.94 11.47 0.89
C LEU A 226 6.54 12.05 0.69
N LYS A 227 5.89 11.79 -0.45
CA LYS A 227 4.53 12.26 -0.72
C LYS A 227 3.50 11.64 0.23
N SER A 228 3.62 10.35 0.47
CA SER A 228 2.73 9.63 1.39
C SER A 228 2.88 10.12 2.83
N SER A 229 4.10 10.41 3.30
CA SER A 229 4.32 10.96 4.63
C SER A 229 3.69 12.35 4.80
N ALA A 230 3.76 13.21 3.77
CA ALA A 230 3.05 14.49 3.80
C ALA A 230 1.52 14.32 3.91
N LEU A 231 0.95 13.37 3.17
CA LEU A 231 -0.47 13.04 3.23
C LEU A 231 -0.88 12.51 4.61
N VAL A 232 -0.02 11.70 5.23
CA VAL A 232 -0.21 11.20 6.60
C VAL A 232 -0.19 12.34 7.62
N VAL A 233 0.75 13.27 7.51
CA VAL A 233 0.83 14.45 8.38
C VAL A 233 -0.44 15.31 8.26
N GLU A 234 -0.99 15.51 7.05
CA GLU A 234 -2.27 16.20 6.87
C GLU A 234 -3.43 15.42 7.52
N THR A 235 -3.43 14.09 7.41
CA THR A 235 -4.43 13.22 8.07
C THR A 235 -4.45 13.43 9.58
N VAL A 236 -3.28 13.39 10.21
CA VAL A 236 -3.13 13.62 11.66
C VAL A 236 -3.64 15.00 12.05
N GLN A 237 -3.34 16.02 11.26
CA GLN A 237 -3.85 17.38 11.51
C GLN A 237 -5.38 17.47 11.41
N LEU A 238 -5.99 16.85 10.41
CA LEU A 238 -7.44 16.82 10.24
C LEU A 238 -8.16 16.10 11.39
N LEU A 239 -7.53 15.08 11.95
CA LEU A 239 -8.11 14.26 13.01
C LEU A 239 -7.69 14.68 14.43
N ARG A 240 -6.86 15.72 14.59
CA ARG A 240 -6.27 16.13 15.87
C ARG A 240 -7.24 16.41 17.00
N SER A 241 -8.44 16.89 16.67
CA SER A 241 -9.47 17.18 17.69
C SER A 241 -10.10 15.91 18.26
N ARG A 242 -10.04 14.81 17.54
CA ARG A 242 -10.66 13.55 17.89
C ARG A 242 -9.65 12.51 18.36
N PHE A 243 -8.48 12.49 17.72
CA PHE A 243 -7.37 11.58 18.00
C PHE A 243 -6.09 12.42 18.11
N PRO A 244 -5.89 13.11 19.28
CA PRO A 244 -4.76 14.00 19.47
C PRO A 244 -3.43 13.25 19.50
N LEU A 245 -2.45 13.82 18.80
CA LEU A 245 -1.07 13.36 18.77
C LEU A 245 -0.14 14.57 18.96
N ASN A 246 1.00 14.37 19.58
CA ASN A 246 2.02 15.39 19.69
C ASN A 246 3.03 15.32 18.51
N GLU A 247 3.85 16.35 18.37
CA GLU A 247 4.82 16.41 17.27
C GLU A 247 5.86 15.27 17.33
N ASN A 248 6.22 14.84 18.54
CA ASN A 248 7.22 13.79 18.71
C ASN A 248 6.68 12.42 18.24
N ASP A 249 5.39 12.14 18.44
CA ASP A 249 4.74 10.91 17.96
C ASP A 249 4.80 10.87 16.42
N ILE A 250 4.52 12.02 15.77
CA ILE A 250 4.59 12.14 14.31
C ILE A 250 6.03 11.89 13.82
N ARG A 251 7.02 12.51 14.45
CA ARG A 251 8.42 12.38 14.06
C ARG A 251 8.91 10.95 14.19
N LYS A 252 8.62 10.31 15.31
CA LYS A 252 9.02 8.93 15.55
C LYS A 252 8.35 7.97 14.58
N GLY A 253 7.01 8.04 14.43
CA GLY A 253 6.29 7.15 13.53
C GLY A 253 6.68 7.31 12.06
N LEU A 254 7.14 8.50 11.63
CA LEU A 254 7.69 8.68 10.28
C LEU A 254 9.09 8.06 10.11
N LEU A 255 9.84 7.86 11.19
CA LEU A 255 11.16 7.23 11.17
C LEU A 255 11.10 5.71 11.36
N GLU A 256 9.98 5.22 11.91
CA GLU A 256 9.80 3.79 12.13
C GLU A 256 9.74 3.03 10.79
N TYR A 257 10.58 2.04 10.69
CA TYR A 257 10.71 1.01 9.68
C TYR A 257 10.68 1.43 8.21
N PRO A 258 11.72 1.08 7.45
CA PRO A 258 11.62 1.06 6.00
C PRO A 258 10.51 0.09 5.60
N LEU A 259 9.55 0.58 4.81
CA LEU A 259 8.51 -0.27 4.25
C LEU A 259 9.14 -1.35 3.37
N PRO A 260 8.77 -2.62 3.58
CA PRO A 260 9.27 -3.70 2.74
C PRO A 260 9.04 -3.40 1.25
N CYS A 261 10.06 -3.64 0.44
CA CYS A 261 10.02 -3.47 -1.01
C CYS A 261 9.65 -2.06 -1.50
N LYS A 262 9.82 -1.01 -0.70
CA LYS A 262 9.63 0.40 -1.12
C LYS A 262 10.96 1.12 -1.21
N LEU A 263 11.71 0.82 -2.26
CA LEU A 263 13.12 1.21 -2.42
C LEU A 263 13.95 0.76 -1.19
N GLU A 264 13.65 -0.46 -0.73
CA GLU A 264 14.32 -1.06 0.44
C GLU A 264 15.77 -1.38 0.09
N ARG A 265 16.67 -0.99 0.98
CA ARG A 265 18.11 -1.08 0.72
C ARG A 265 18.77 -2.25 1.45
N PHE A 266 19.49 -3.07 0.70
CA PHE A 266 20.36 -4.13 1.16
C PHE A 266 21.79 -3.86 0.65
N HIS A 267 22.62 -3.14 1.40
CA HIS A 267 23.92 -2.63 0.95
C HIS A 267 23.83 -1.77 -0.33
N ASN A 268 24.28 -2.29 -1.47
CA ASN A 268 24.16 -1.66 -2.79
C ASN A 268 23.04 -2.27 -3.65
N VAL A 269 22.19 -3.11 -3.07
CA VAL A 269 21.01 -3.67 -3.72
C VAL A 269 19.77 -2.93 -3.24
N LEU A 270 18.92 -2.54 -4.18
CA LEU A 270 17.64 -1.90 -3.95
C LEU A 270 16.51 -2.83 -4.39
N VAL A 271 15.49 -2.97 -3.57
CA VAL A 271 14.29 -3.75 -3.88
C VAL A 271 13.08 -2.82 -3.88
N ASP A 272 12.35 -2.83 -5.00
CA ASP A 272 11.17 -1.98 -5.17
C ASP A 272 10.02 -2.72 -5.86
N ASP A 273 8.80 -2.55 -5.37
CA ASP A 273 7.60 -3.25 -5.84
C ASP A 273 6.85 -2.53 -6.97
N SER A 274 7.46 -1.52 -7.58
CA SER A 274 6.88 -0.81 -8.72
C SER A 274 6.62 -1.75 -9.89
N HIS A 275 5.37 -1.80 -10.33
CA HIS A 275 4.89 -2.79 -11.32
C HIS A 275 4.09 -2.16 -12.47
N ASN A 276 3.92 -0.85 -12.47
CA ASN A 276 3.25 -0.08 -13.52
C ASN A 276 4.03 1.18 -13.87
N TYR A 277 3.60 1.87 -14.92
CA TYR A 277 4.31 3.05 -15.42
C TYR A 277 4.47 4.15 -14.38
N ASP A 278 3.41 4.48 -13.63
CA ASP A 278 3.43 5.57 -12.65
C ASP A 278 4.37 5.25 -11.48
N GLY A 279 4.36 4.00 -11.00
CA GLY A 279 5.31 3.50 -9.99
C GLY A 279 6.75 3.57 -10.46
N ILE A 280 7.04 3.07 -11.67
CA ILE A 280 8.39 3.14 -12.26
C ILE A 280 8.83 4.59 -12.50
N LEU A 281 7.92 5.50 -12.87
CA LEU A 281 8.23 6.92 -13.01
C LEU A 281 8.67 7.55 -11.67
N SER A 282 7.98 7.22 -10.59
CA SER A 282 8.33 7.67 -9.25
C SER A 282 9.65 7.04 -8.76
N LEU A 283 9.84 5.75 -9.03
CA LEU A 283 11.08 5.03 -8.74
C LEU A 283 12.28 5.69 -9.43
N VAL A 284 12.19 6.01 -10.72
CA VAL A 284 13.24 6.69 -11.47
C VAL A 284 13.57 8.06 -10.88
N LYS A 285 12.56 8.83 -10.46
CA LYS A 285 12.80 10.10 -9.74
C LYS A 285 13.54 9.87 -8.42
N SER A 286 13.22 8.80 -7.70
CA SER A 286 13.88 8.42 -6.45
C SER A 286 15.36 8.04 -6.68
N LEU A 287 15.65 7.31 -7.75
CA LEU A 287 17.02 6.95 -8.14
C LEU A 287 17.89 8.17 -8.42
N GLN A 288 17.33 9.30 -8.86
CA GLN A 288 18.07 10.54 -9.06
C GLN A 288 18.69 11.08 -7.75
N ASN A 289 18.05 10.80 -6.62
CA ASN A 289 18.60 11.16 -5.29
C ASN A 289 19.86 10.35 -4.97
N LEU A 290 19.94 9.10 -5.43
CA LEU A 290 21.05 8.17 -5.18
C LEU A 290 22.21 8.35 -6.16
N LYS A 291 21.94 8.90 -7.35
CA LYS A 291 22.86 8.98 -8.50
C LYS A 291 23.99 10.01 -8.39
N LYS A 292 24.46 10.40 -7.23
CA LYS A 292 25.53 11.43 -7.17
C LYS A 292 26.82 11.04 -7.89
N SER A 293 27.05 9.74 -8.20
CA SER A 293 28.20 9.24 -8.99
C SER A 293 28.13 7.77 -9.38
N GLU A 294 27.02 7.06 -9.17
CA GLU A 294 26.96 5.61 -9.27
C GLU A 294 26.01 5.16 -10.38
N ASP A 295 26.45 4.15 -11.14
CA ASP A 295 25.64 3.51 -12.17
C ASP A 295 24.52 2.67 -11.56
N VAL A 296 23.43 2.49 -12.28
CA VAL A 296 22.31 1.64 -11.87
C VAL A 296 22.14 0.50 -12.86
N TYR A 297 22.13 -0.73 -12.35
CA TYR A 297 21.83 -1.96 -13.10
C TYR A 297 20.49 -2.51 -12.62
N VAL A 298 19.63 -2.94 -13.53
CA VAL A 298 18.27 -3.34 -13.22
C VAL A 298 18.02 -4.80 -13.55
N LEU A 299 17.49 -5.55 -12.58
CA LEU A 299 16.83 -6.83 -12.82
C LEU A 299 15.32 -6.58 -12.81
N PHE A 300 14.69 -6.84 -13.95
CA PHE A 300 13.26 -6.56 -14.13
C PHE A 300 12.48 -7.85 -14.37
N ALA A 301 11.51 -8.12 -13.52
CA ALA A 301 10.57 -9.21 -13.71
C ALA A 301 9.13 -8.77 -13.50
N SER A 302 8.23 -9.16 -14.40
CA SER A 302 6.84 -8.75 -14.38
C SER A 302 5.86 -9.91 -14.51
N GLU A 303 4.61 -9.66 -14.21
CA GLU A 303 3.50 -10.57 -14.47
C GLU A 303 3.09 -10.53 -15.95
N ARG A 304 2.57 -11.67 -16.48
CA ARG A 304 2.18 -11.81 -17.90
C ARG A 304 1.21 -10.75 -18.39
N ASN A 305 0.24 -10.39 -17.55
CA ASN A 305 -0.83 -9.48 -17.91
C ASN A 305 -0.45 -7.99 -17.78
N SER A 306 0.79 -7.68 -17.37
CA SER A 306 1.25 -6.31 -17.19
C SER A 306 1.70 -5.67 -18.50
N SER A 307 1.35 -4.41 -18.75
CA SER A 307 1.90 -3.62 -19.85
C SER A 307 3.25 -3.03 -19.43
N ILE A 308 4.35 -3.50 -20.02
CA ILE A 308 5.71 -3.18 -19.55
C ILE A 308 6.53 -2.28 -20.48
N LEU A 309 6.09 -2.07 -21.74
CA LEU A 309 6.89 -1.36 -22.73
C LEU A 309 7.32 0.04 -22.28
N SER A 310 6.38 0.82 -21.77
CA SER A 310 6.66 2.19 -21.29
C SER A 310 7.57 2.18 -20.07
N SER A 311 7.38 1.22 -19.16
CA SER A 311 8.23 1.02 -17.97
C SER A 311 9.66 0.66 -18.35
N LEU A 312 9.85 -0.29 -19.26
CA LEU A 312 11.16 -0.67 -19.76
C LEU A 312 11.87 0.46 -20.51
N SER A 313 11.13 1.19 -21.34
CA SER A 313 11.67 2.38 -22.04
C SER A 313 12.13 3.47 -21.06
N LEU A 314 11.46 3.62 -19.93
CA LEU A 314 11.83 4.59 -18.90
C LEU A 314 13.05 4.12 -18.11
N LEU A 315 13.10 2.84 -17.73
CA LEU A 315 14.24 2.25 -17.01
C LEU A 315 15.50 2.27 -17.88
N SER A 316 15.43 1.90 -19.16
CA SER A 316 16.59 1.85 -20.06
C SER A 316 17.25 3.21 -20.29
N LYS A 317 16.49 4.30 -20.19
CA LYS A 317 17.02 5.68 -20.26
C LYS A 317 17.73 6.12 -18.96
N ASN A 318 17.48 5.41 -17.87
CA ASN A 318 17.94 5.80 -16.54
C ASN A 318 18.85 4.77 -15.86
N ALA A 319 19.12 3.64 -16.51
CA ALA A 319 20.01 2.59 -16.06
C ALA A 319 21.12 2.33 -17.10
N GLN A 320 22.25 1.76 -16.69
CA GLN A 320 23.30 1.32 -17.57
C GLN A 320 22.88 0.06 -18.32
N GLU A 321 22.21 -0.84 -17.63
CA GLU A 321 21.70 -2.08 -18.18
C GLU A 321 20.38 -2.48 -17.52
N VAL A 322 19.48 -3.05 -18.30
CA VAL A 322 18.24 -3.69 -17.82
C VAL A 322 18.24 -5.13 -18.31
N VAL A 323 18.30 -6.07 -17.39
CA VAL A 323 18.20 -7.50 -17.65
C VAL A 323 16.80 -7.97 -17.29
N LEU A 324 16.11 -8.59 -18.24
CA LEU A 324 14.82 -9.22 -18.03
C LEU A 324 15.01 -10.57 -17.36
N THR A 325 14.12 -10.91 -16.44
CA THR A 325 14.18 -12.18 -15.72
C THR A 325 12.79 -12.69 -15.37
N THR A 326 12.71 -13.84 -14.69
CA THR A 326 11.48 -14.41 -14.18
C THR A 326 11.58 -14.66 -12.67
N PHE A 327 10.46 -15.03 -12.07
CA PHE A 327 10.35 -15.37 -10.65
C PHE A 327 9.42 -16.58 -10.47
N GLU A 328 9.35 -17.14 -9.27
CA GLU A 328 8.49 -18.27 -8.96
C GLU A 328 7.02 -17.82 -8.85
N GLY A 329 6.16 -18.32 -9.74
CA GLY A 329 4.73 -18.00 -9.75
C GLY A 329 4.08 -18.35 -11.10
N GLU A 330 2.80 -18.69 -11.07
CA GLU A 330 2.03 -19.05 -12.27
C GLU A 330 1.88 -17.86 -13.22
N ASP A 331 1.76 -16.65 -12.66
CA ASP A 331 1.58 -15.42 -13.42
C ASP A 331 2.91 -14.77 -13.84
N ALA A 332 4.05 -15.35 -13.46
CA ALA A 332 5.35 -14.82 -13.82
C ALA A 332 5.57 -14.88 -15.34
N ARG A 333 6.02 -13.78 -15.92
CA ARG A 333 6.42 -13.69 -17.32
C ARG A 333 7.71 -14.49 -17.53
N LYS A 334 7.73 -15.34 -18.56
CA LYS A 334 8.88 -16.19 -18.93
C LYS A 334 9.54 -15.68 -20.21
N GLU A 335 10.65 -16.28 -20.62
CA GLU A 335 11.41 -15.89 -21.81
C GLU A 335 10.55 -15.72 -23.06
N GLU A 336 9.66 -16.67 -23.31
CA GLU A 336 8.73 -16.64 -24.45
C GLU A 336 7.82 -15.42 -24.46
N ASP A 337 7.42 -14.93 -23.27
CA ASP A 337 6.58 -13.73 -23.11
C ASP A 337 7.38 -12.43 -23.33
N TYR A 338 8.71 -12.49 -23.29
CA TYR A 338 9.60 -11.36 -23.53
C TYR A 338 10.15 -11.29 -24.97
N THR A 339 9.80 -12.22 -25.84
CA THR A 339 10.38 -12.34 -27.20
C THR A 339 10.39 -11.03 -27.98
N SER A 340 9.32 -10.22 -27.88
CA SER A 340 9.24 -8.91 -28.54
C SER A 340 10.19 -7.85 -27.95
N TYR A 341 10.77 -8.09 -26.79
CA TYR A 341 11.68 -7.18 -26.07
C TYR A 341 13.14 -7.63 -26.12
N CYS A 342 13.41 -8.92 -26.43
CA CYS A 342 14.76 -9.50 -26.43
C CYS A 342 15.70 -8.89 -27.49
N SER A 343 15.20 -8.14 -28.46
CA SER A 343 16.05 -7.37 -29.37
C SER A 343 16.73 -6.16 -28.72
N GLN A 344 16.22 -5.71 -27.59
CA GLN A 344 16.68 -4.51 -26.87
C GLN A 344 17.22 -4.81 -25.47
N PHE A 345 16.81 -5.93 -24.86
CA PHE A 345 17.14 -6.32 -23.49
C PHE A 345 17.64 -7.76 -23.46
N SER A 346 18.67 -8.01 -22.66
CA SER A 346 19.10 -9.37 -22.35
C SER A 346 18.12 -10.07 -21.42
N TYR A 347 18.03 -11.39 -21.50
CA TYR A 347 17.22 -12.21 -20.61
C TYR A 347 18.09 -13.22 -19.86
N GLN A 348 17.83 -13.37 -18.57
CA GLN A 348 18.45 -14.37 -17.71
C GLN A 348 17.37 -15.01 -16.83
N GLU A 349 17.14 -16.32 -16.99
CA GLU A 349 16.09 -17.04 -16.27
C GLU A 349 16.34 -17.03 -14.75
N ASP A 350 17.55 -17.37 -14.32
CA ASP A 350 17.94 -17.35 -12.92
C ASP A 350 18.34 -15.94 -12.48
N TRP A 351 17.38 -15.22 -11.87
CA TRP A 351 17.61 -13.88 -11.34
C TRP A 351 18.64 -13.83 -10.21
N LYS A 352 18.78 -14.91 -9.42
CA LYS A 352 19.79 -14.98 -8.33
C LYS A 352 21.20 -15.02 -8.93
N MET A 353 21.37 -15.79 -10.00
CA MET A 353 22.64 -15.82 -10.75
C MET A 353 22.92 -14.45 -11.41
N ALA A 354 21.90 -13.80 -12.01
CA ALA A 354 22.04 -12.47 -12.59
C ALA A 354 22.45 -11.44 -11.52
N LEU A 355 21.80 -11.46 -10.35
CA LEU A 355 22.14 -10.62 -9.20
C LEU A 355 23.59 -10.86 -8.76
N HIS A 356 24.00 -12.11 -8.63
CA HIS A 356 25.36 -12.46 -8.24
C HIS A 356 26.41 -11.93 -9.24
N ASN A 357 26.14 -12.03 -10.53
CA ASN A 357 27.00 -11.48 -11.58
C ASN A 357 27.12 -9.96 -11.44
N PHE A 358 26.00 -9.24 -11.25
CA PHE A 358 26.05 -7.80 -11.04
C PHE A 358 26.85 -7.43 -9.80
N LEU A 359 26.70 -8.15 -8.69
CA LEU A 359 27.47 -7.90 -7.46
C LEU A 359 28.99 -8.11 -7.63
N ILE A 360 29.38 -9.07 -8.47
CA ILE A 360 30.81 -9.34 -8.75
C ILE A 360 31.40 -8.27 -9.67
N TYR A 361 30.72 -7.97 -10.78
CA TYR A 361 31.30 -7.13 -11.84
C TYR A 361 31.05 -5.64 -11.65
N HIS A 362 30.04 -5.24 -10.85
CA HIS A 362 29.62 -3.85 -10.66
C HIS A 362 29.57 -3.46 -9.18
N LYS A 363 30.66 -3.68 -8.45
CA LYS A 363 30.75 -3.54 -6.97
C LYS A 363 30.37 -2.15 -6.45
N ASN A 364 30.56 -1.11 -7.26
CA ASN A 364 30.31 0.29 -6.88
C ASN A 364 29.02 0.84 -7.51
N ALA A 365 28.20 -0.03 -8.12
CA ALA A 365 26.94 0.36 -8.73
C ALA A 365 25.75 0.01 -7.83
N TRP A 366 24.64 0.68 -8.03
CA TRP A 366 23.36 0.28 -7.48
C TRP A 366 22.75 -0.86 -8.34
N ILE A 367 22.25 -1.89 -7.69
CA ILE A 367 21.51 -2.98 -8.34
C ILE A 367 20.08 -2.89 -7.90
N LEU A 368 19.16 -2.68 -8.84
CA LEU A 368 17.73 -2.54 -8.59
C LEU A 368 16.98 -3.80 -9.05
N LEU A 369 16.19 -4.37 -8.14
CA LEU A 369 15.25 -5.45 -8.42
C LEU A 369 13.84 -4.89 -8.38
N THR A 370 13.09 -4.94 -9.50
CA THR A 370 11.76 -4.33 -9.62
C THR A 370 10.91 -4.95 -10.73
N GLY A 371 9.65 -4.51 -10.87
CA GLY A 371 8.74 -4.85 -11.98
C GLY A 371 7.52 -5.66 -11.56
N SER A 372 7.50 -6.27 -10.37
CA SER A 372 6.35 -6.97 -9.80
C SER A 372 6.43 -6.99 -8.29
N LYS A 373 5.28 -6.92 -7.62
CA LYS A 373 5.20 -7.10 -6.16
C LYS A 373 5.67 -8.49 -5.73
N ALA A 374 5.30 -9.52 -6.48
CA ALA A 374 5.69 -10.90 -6.19
C ALA A 374 7.20 -11.10 -6.32
N PHE A 375 7.82 -10.57 -7.38
CA PHE A 375 9.27 -10.61 -7.56
C PHE A 375 10.00 -9.85 -6.44
N ALA A 376 9.59 -8.63 -6.14
CA ALA A 376 10.19 -7.83 -5.07
C ALA A 376 10.15 -8.56 -3.72
N ASN A 377 9.03 -9.18 -3.36
CA ASN A 377 8.92 -9.98 -2.14
C ASN A 377 9.84 -11.20 -2.12
N GLN A 378 9.99 -11.91 -3.24
CA GLN A 378 10.94 -13.04 -3.34
C GLN A 378 12.39 -12.57 -3.22
N ALA A 379 12.72 -11.47 -3.89
CA ALA A 379 14.05 -10.88 -3.82
C ALA A 379 14.39 -10.41 -2.40
N ARG A 380 13.46 -9.73 -1.73
CA ARG A 380 13.59 -9.30 -0.34
C ARG A 380 13.85 -10.48 0.59
N LYS A 381 13.01 -11.52 0.50
CA LYS A 381 13.15 -12.73 1.33
C LYS A 381 14.52 -13.37 1.14
N TYR A 382 14.96 -13.57 -0.11
CA TYR A 382 16.26 -14.12 -0.42
C TYR A 382 17.40 -13.26 0.15
N LEU A 383 17.35 -11.94 -0.03
CA LEU A 383 18.38 -11.03 0.48
C LEU A 383 18.46 -11.03 2.00
N ALA A 384 17.31 -11.06 2.69
CA ALA A 384 17.27 -11.14 4.16
C ALA A 384 17.87 -12.46 4.67
N GLU A 385 17.60 -13.60 3.99
CA GLU A 385 18.18 -14.90 4.33
C GLU A 385 19.70 -14.96 4.11
N VAL A 386 20.18 -14.42 2.97
CA VAL A 386 21.60 -14.42 2.61
C VAL A 386 22.42 -13.49 3.49
N LEU A 387 21.87 -12.33 3.82
CA LEU A 387 22.54 -11.31 4.64
C LEU A 387 22.33 -11.51 6.13
N LYS A 388 21.51 -12.51 6.54
CA LYS A 388 21.16 -12.81 7.95
C LYS A 388 20.67 -11.58 8.73
N LEU A 389 19.85 -10.77 8.07
CA LEU A 389 19.19 -9.60 8.63
C LEU A 389 17.84 -9.95 9.26
#